data_e3696e253fc9bdeef11274db79571a93
#
_entry.id   e3696e253fc9bdeef11274db79571a93
#
_cell.length_a   1.000
_cell.length_b   1.000
_cell.length_c   1.000
_cell.angle_alpha   90.00
_cell.angle_beta   90.00
_cell.angle_gamma   90.00
#
_symmetry.space_group_name_H-M   'P 1'
#
loop_
_entity.id
_entity.type
_entity.pdbx_description
1 polymer ?
#
loop_
_entity_poly.entity_id
_entity_poly.type
_entity_poly.pdbx_seq_one_letter_code
_entity_poly.pdbx_strand_id
1 'polypeptide(L)'
;MNLRFLGDALAYWNGSIFLRLQNRGILKDFLVDPMLTDPVNWHAADFQLYADLLQIRPDQILRHKRMLQENRARYFAEVIHTGDLFVDPDTGIGLEYARNAEKYIRVKEVHQLLGKKLPRILCIYQHVGREKTRERVNKIIMALAEFSTRIYCCSYETPTVAMLFMSVRQNRIELVNEYFKNYLGRHSSMRVALW
;
A
#
# COMPACT_ATOMS: atom_id res chain seq x y z
N MET A 1 6.82 7.00 4.80
CA MET A 1 6.07 7.68 5.92
C MET A 1 6.95 8.71 6.57
N ASN A 2 6.50 9.96 6.69
CA ASN A 2 7.15 11.03 7.42
C ASN A 2 6.50 11.20 8.79
N LEU A 3 7.30 11.39 9.85
CA LEU A 3 6.81 11.48 11.25
C LEU A 3 5.71 12.54 11.46
N ARG A 4 5.74 13.64 10.70
CA ARG A 4 4.72 14.71 10.78
C ARG A 4 3.29 14.25 10.42
N PHE A 5 3.14 13.12 9.75
CA PHE A 5 1.84 12.54 9.40
C PHE A 5 1.40 11.46 10.38
N LEU A 6 2.25 11.12 11.34
CA LEU A 6 1.90 10.15 12.37
C LEU A 6 0.73 10.71 13.21
N GLY A 7 -0.33 9.92 13.36
CA GLY A 7 -1.52 10.32 14.11
C GLY A 7 -2.60 11.00 13.28
N ASP A 8 -2.44 11.10 11.96
CA ASP A 8 -3.52 11.59 11.11
C ASP A 8 -4.67 10.58 10.98
N ALA A 9 -5.83 11.08 10.57
CA ALA A 9 -7.04 10.25 10.42
C ALA A 9 -6.89 9.16 9.35
N LEU A 10 -5.94 9.29 8.42
CA LEU A 10 -5.73 8.34 7.32
C LEU A 10 -5.05 7.07 7.82
N ALA A 11 -4.13 7.18 8.78
CA ALA A 11 -3.53 6.00 9.41
C ALA A 11 -4.60 5.14 10.10
N TYR A 12 -5.53 5.76 10.84
CA TYR A 12 -6.66 5.06 11.46
C TYR A 12 -7.62 4.44 10.43
N TRP A 13 -7.90 5.16 9.32
CA TRP A 13 -8.71 4.64 8.22
C TRP A 13 -8.06 3.40 7.59
N ASN A 14 -6.76 3.43 7.32
CA ASN A 14 -6.00 2.30 6.84
C ASN A 14 -6.10 1.11 7.80
N GLY A 15 -5.91 1.33 9.10
CA GLY A 15 -6.01 0.31 10.13
C GLY A 15 -7.38 -0.35 10.18
N SER A 16 -8.45 0.42 10.06
CA SER A 16 -9.81 -0.12 10.04
C SER A 16 -10.07 -1.06 8.85
N ILE A 17 -9.47 -0.77 7.71
CA ILE A 17 -9.52 -1.65 6.52
C ILE A 17 -8.73 -2.93 6.78
N PHE A 18 -7.48 -2.81 7.24
CA PHE A 18 -6.60 -3.95 7.43
C PHE A 18 -7.13 -4.93 8.48
N LEU A 19 -7.60 -4.42 9.62
CA LEU A 19 -8.21 -5.26 10.65
C LEU A 19 -9.38 -6.09 10.10
N ARG A 20 -10.26 -5.47 9.33
CA ARG A 20 -11.42 -6.15 8.72
C ARG A 20 -11.01 -7.24 7.74
N LEU A 21 -10.02 -6.94 6.88
CA LEU A 21 -9.53 -7.90 5.88
C LEU A 21 -8.76 -9.05 6.54
N GLN A 22 -8.00 -8.79 7.61
CA GLN A 22 -7.33 -9.83 8.41
C GLN A 22 -8.35 -10.73 9.12
N ASN A 23 -9.36 -10.15 9.77
CA ASN A 23 -10.43 -10.90 10.45
C ASN A 23 -11.25 -11.79 9.50
N ARG A 24 -11.26 -11.48 8.21
CA ARG A 24 -11.87 -12.31 7.16
C ARG A 24 -10.90 -13.30 6.52
N GLY A 25 -9.65 -13.36 6.97
CA GLY A 25 -8.61 -14.23 6.40
C GLY A 25 -8.22 -13.88 4.96
N ILE A 26 -8.57 -12.66 4.49
CA ILE A 26 -8.21 -12.15 3.17
C ILE A 26 -6.74 -11.71 3.16
N LEU A 27 -6.32 -10.93 4.15
CA LEU A 27 -4.90 -10.63 4.38
C LEU A 27 -4.30 -11.68 5.33
N LYS A 28 -3.14 -12.23 4.95
CA LYS A 28 -2.47 -13.33 5.68
C LYS A 28 -1.00 -12.98 5.92
N ASP A 29 -0.50 -13.32 7.10
CA ASP A 29 0.89 -13.03 7.49
C ASP A 29 1.27 -11.58 7.16
N PHE A 30 0.38 -10.67 7.56
CA PHE A 30 0.40 -9.27 7.13
C PHE A 30 1.49 -8.50 7.84
N LEU A 31 2.35 -7.82 7.07
CA LEU A 31 3.37 -6.90 7.55
C LEU A 31 3.20 -5.52 6.95
N VAL A 32 3.82 -4.54 7.58
CA VAL A 32 3.80 -3.14 7.18
C VAL A 32 5.22 -2.64 6.98
N ASP A 33 5.49 -2.06 5.83
CA ASP A 33 6.69 -1.29 5.53
C ASP A 33 6.34 0.21 5.54
N PRO A 34 6.74 0.96 6.57
CA PRO A 34 6.39 2.38 6.68
C PRO A 34 7.14 3.27 5.69
N MET A 35 8.11 2.75 4.91
CA MET A 35 8.93 3.53 3.98
C MET A 35 9.42 4.85 4.60
N LEU A 36 10.09 4.78 5.74
CA LEU A 36 10.49 5.97 6.48
C LEU A 36 11.37 6.90 5.65
N THR A 37 11.00 8.18 5.58
CA THR A 37 11.76 9.23 4.92
C THR A 37 12.68 10.00 5.88
N ASP A 38 12.45 9.84 7.19
CA ASP A 38 13.22 10.45 8.27
C ASP A 38 13.45 9.49 9.45
N PRO A 39 14.06 8.29 9.23
CA PRO A 39 14.12 7.23 10.22
C PRO A 39 14.88 7.59 11.51
N VAL A 40 15.73 8.61 11.46
CA VAL A 40 16.51 9.06 12.63
C VAL A 40 15.60 9.67 13.71
N ASN A 41 14.48 10.25 13.31
CA ASN A 41 13.55 10.92 14.22
C ASN A 41 12.47 9.97 14.81
N TRP A 42 12.45 8.70 14.40
CA TRP A 42 11.49 7.72 14.89
C TRP A 42 11.99 7.01 16.14
N HIS A 43 11.21 7.09 17.21
CA HIS A 43 11.43 6.42 18.49
C HIS A 43 10.51 5.22 18.68
N ALA A 44 10.76 4.40 19.70
CA ALA A 44 9.94 3.22 19.99
C ALA A 44 8.45 3.55 20.23
N ALA A 45 8.17 4.69 20.86
CA ALA A 45 6.80 5.17 21.09
C ALA A 45 6.07 5.52 19.79
N ASP A 46 6.78 6.05 18.79
CA ASP A 46 6.20 6.38 17.48
C ASP A 46 5.80 5.12 16.72
N PHE A 47 6.62 4.08 16.77
CA PHE A 47 6.28 2.77 16.21
C PHE A 47 5.10 2.11 16.94
N GLN A 48 5.01 2.28 18.26
CA GLN A 48 3.85 1.78 19.00
C GLN A 48 2.58 2.53 18.58
N LEU A 49 2.60 3.85 18.56
CA LEU A 49 1.47 4.66 18.09
C LEU A 49 1.06 4.31 16.65
N TYR A 50 2.04 4.12 15.76
CA TYR A 50 1.76 3.74 14.37
C TYR A 50 1.10 2.36 14.28
N ALA A 51 1.56 1.39 15.09
CA ALA A 51 0.94 0.08 15.16
C ALA A 51 -0.51 0.16 15.69
N ASP A 52 -0.75 0.94 16.74
CA ASP A 52 -2.07 1.13 17.31
C ASP A 52 -3.05 1.76 16.32
N LEU A 53 -2.60 2.78 15.56
CA LEU A 53 -3.39 3.42 14.50
C LEU A 53 -3.73 2.45 13.36
N LEU A 54 -2.77 1.62 12.96
CA LEU A 54 -2.98 0.60 11.93
C LEU A 54 -3.69 -0.65 12.44
N GLN A 55 -3.97 -0.73 13.75
CA GLN A 55 -4.63 -1.86 14.41
C GLN A 55 -3.90 -3.19 14.15
N ILE A 56 -2.57 -3.15 14.28
CA ILE A 56 -1.65 -4.28 14.12
C ILE A 56 -0.74 -4.41 15.35
N ARG A 57 0.00 -5.50 15.45
CA ARG A 57 1.03 -5.63 16.50
C ARG A 57 2.31 -4.91 16.06
N PRO A 58 3.10 -4.34 17.00
CA PRO A 58 4.36 -3.66 16.67
C PRO A 58 5.40 -4.54 15.95
N ASP A 59 5.37 -5.87 16.18
CA ASP A 59 6.25 -6.82 15.52
C ASP A 59 5.90 -7.05 14.04
N GLN A 60 4.74 -6.59 13.58
CA GLN A 60 4.34 -6.59 12.17
C GLN A 60 4.91 -5.41 11.38
N ILE A 61 5.57 -4.45 12.03
CA ILE A 61 6.21 -3.32 11.35
C ILE A 61 7.65 -3.70 10.97
N LEU A 62 7.96 -3.60 9.69
CA LEU A 62 9.32 -3.73 9.19
C LEU A 62 10.12 -2.49 9.58
N ARG A 63 11.11 -2.65 10.46
CA ARG A 63 11.95 -1.57 10.96
C ARG A 63 13.22 -1.47 10.12
N HIS A 64 13.15 -0.76 9.02
CA HIS A 64 14.33 -0.46 8.23
C HIS A 64 14.95 0.85 8.72
N LYS A 65 16.08 0.76 9.41
CA LYS A 65 16.86 1.94 9.86
C LYS A 65 17.55 2.67 8.71
N ARG A 66 17.44 2.18 7.48
CA ARG A 66 18.16 2.73 6.33
C ARG A 66 17.29 3.75 5.62
N MET A 67 17.89 4.88 5.28
CA MET A 67 17.27 5.86 4.43
C MET A 67 17.03 5.26 3.04
N LEU A 68 15.81 5.41 2.55
CA LEU A 68 15.42 4.99 1.20
C LEU A 68 16.36 5.59 0.12
N GLN A 69 16.94 6.77 0.40
CA GLN A 69 17.80 7.54 -0.50
C GLN A 69 19.17 6.90 -0.74
N GLU A 70 19.75 6.21 0.25
CA GLU A 70 21.13 5.71 0.15
C GLU A 70 21.27 4.52 -0.80
N ASN A 71 20.35 3.59 -0.78
CA ASN A 71 20.33 2.45 -1.71
C ASN A 71 18.92 1.89 -1.89
N ARG A 72 18.14 2.57 -2.68
CA ARG A 72 16.73 2.25 -2.93
C ARG A 72 16.53 0.82 -3.49
N ALA A 73 17.41 0.37 -4.36
CA ALA A 73 17.32 -0.98 -4.92
C ALA A 73 17.51 -2.06 -3.84
N ARG A 74 18.46 -1.84 -2.94
CA ARG A 74 18.73 -2.72 -1.81
C ARG A 74 17.59 -2.72 -0.80
N TYR A 75 17.00 -1.55 -0.52
CA TYR A 75 15.85 -1.40 0.38
C TYR A 75 14.72 -2.37 0.01
N PHE A 76 14.27 -2.34 -1.25
CA PHE A 76 13.20 -3.23 -1.72
C PHE A 76 13.64 -4.68 -1.92
N ALA A 77 14.93 -4.93 -2.20
CA ALA A 77 15.46 -6.28 -2.30
C ALA A 77 15.51 -7.02 -0.94
N GLU A 78 15.70 -6.29 0.14
CA GLU A 78 15.77 -6.81 1.51
C GLU A 78 14.38 -7.15 2.10
N VAL A 79 13.28 -6.76 1.46
CA VAL A 79 11.92 -7.20 1.85
C VAL A 79 11.74 -8.67 1.47
N ILE A 80 12.22 -9.58 2.35
CA ILE A 80 12.21 -11.03 2.13
C ILE A 80 10.87 -11.66 2.56
N HIS A 81 10.00 -10.89 3.19
CA HIS A 81 8.71 -11.39 3.69
C HIS A 81 7.85 -12.02 2.59
N THR A 82 7.17 -13.13 2.92
CA THR A 82 6.38 -13.93 1.97
C THR A 82 4.88 -13.65 2.04
N GLY A 83 4.40 -13.09 3.15
CA GLY A 83 2.98 -12.78 3.36
C GLY A 83 2.54 -11.48 2.68
N ASP A 84 1.31 -11.06 2.99
CA ASP A 84 0.74 -9.82 2.48
C ASP A 84 1.45 -8.61 3.08
N LEU A 85 1.54 -7.54 2.32
CA LEU A 85 2.37 -6.39 2.67
C LEU A 85 1.62 -5.08 2.42
N PHE A 86 1.60 -4.21 3.42
CA PHE A 86 1.29 -2.80 3.21
C PHE A 86 2.58 -2.01 3.10
N VAL A 87 2.68 -1.19 2.06
CA VAL A 87 3.76 -0.22 1.88
C VAL A 87 3.15 1.17 1.98
N ASP A 88 3.69 1.99 2.88
CA ASP A 88 3.16 3.30 3.23
C ASP A 88 4.07 4.46 2.77
N PRO A 89 4.16 4.72 1.47
CA PRO A 89 4.85 5.91 0.97
C PRO A 89 4.07 7.18 1.32
N ASP A 90 4.75 8.30 1.54
CA ASP A 90 4.11 9.59 1.86
C ASP A 90 3.02 10.01 0.86
N THR A 91 3.13 9.58 -0.41
CA THR A 91 2.24 10.04 -1.47
C THR A 91 1.60 8.90 -2.27
N GLY A 92 2.25 7.74 -2.38
CA GLY A 92 1.76 6.59 -3.13
C GLY A 92 2.69 6.14 -4.25
N ILE A 93 2.13 5.64 -5.35
CA ILE A 93 2.89 5.20 -6.53
C ILE A 93 3.26 6.40 -7.39
N GLY A 94 4.56 6.60 -7.57
CA GLY A 94 5.11 7.64 -8.44
C GLY A 94 5.23 7.14 -9.88
N LEU A 95 4.70 7.92 -10.82
CA LEU A 95 5.00 7.79 -12.24
C LEU A 95 6.39 8.39 -12.53
N GLU A 96 6.98 8.11 -13.67
CA GLU A 96 8.37 8.49 -14.00
C GLU A 96 8.71 9.96 -13.78
N TYR A 97 7.73 10.85 -13.99
CA TYR A 97 7.87 12.30 -13.83
C TYR A 97 7.68 12.81 -12.38
N ALA A 98 7.50 11.91 -11.39
CA ALA A 98 7.29 12.32 -10.01
C ALA A 98 8.54 13.00 -9.43
N ARG A 99 8.38 14.26 -9.00
CA ARG A 99 9.39 14.97 -8.21
C ARG A 99 9.43 14.41 -6.78
N ASN A 100 10.55 14.57 -6.07
CA ASN A 100 10.73 14.06 -4.70
C ASN A 100 10.53 12.54 -4.60
N ALA A 101 11.38 11.82 -5.34
CA ALA A 101 11.28 10.36 -5.51
C ALA A 101 11.21 9.56 -4.18
N GLU A 102 11.73 10.13 -3.08
CA GLU A 102 11.70 9.53 -1.74
C GLU A 102 10.28 9.39 -1.16
N LYS A 103 9.33 10.23 -1.62
CA LYS A 103 7.94 10.20 -1.15
C LYS A 103 7.06 9.16 -1.85
N TYR A 104 7.62 8.47 -2.84
CA TYR A 104 6.88 7.54 -3.69
C TYR A 104 7.54 6.17 -3.72
N ILE A 105 6.70 5.14 -3.85
CA ILE A 105 7.15 3.86 -4.41
C ILE A 105 7.04 3.94 -5.94
N ARG A 106 8.05 3.48 -6.66
CA ARG A 106 8.07 3.51 -8.13
C ARG A 106 7.38 2.28 -8.70
N VAL A 107 6.85 2.38 -9.91
CA VAL A 107 6.21 1.28 -10.64
C VAL A 107 7.10 0.02 -10.68
N LYS A 108 8.39 0.18 -11.00
CA LYS A 108 9.36 -0.94 -11.01
C LYS A 108 9.54 -1.63 -9.65
N GLU A 109 9.41 -0.89 -8.56
CA GLU A 109 9.53 -1.41 -7.21
C GLU A 109 8.27 -2.17 -6.78
N VAL A 110 7.09 -1.72 -7.22
CA VAL A 110 5.84 -2.48 -7.11
C VAL A 110 5.99 -3.84 -7.80
N HIS A 111 6.50 -3.86 -9.04
CA HIS A 111 6.78 -5.11 -9.76
C HIS A 111 7.80 -5.99 -9.03
N GLN A 112 8.86 -5.40 -8.49
CA GLN A 112 9.87 -6.13 -7.70
C GLN A 112 9.24 -6.80 -6.46
N LEU A 113 8.35 -6.12 -5.76
CA LEU A 113 7.66 -6.66 -4.59
C LEU A 113 6.65 -7.75 -4.94
N LEU A 114 5.97 -7.63 -6.09
CA LEU A 114 4.99 -8.61 -6.58
C LEU A 114 5.62 -9.76 -7.39
N GLY A 115 6.73 -9.50 -8.09
CA GLY A 115 7.36 -10.44 -9.02
C GLY A 115 8.13 -11.60 -8.39
N LYS A 116 8.27 -11.65 -7.07
CA LYS A 116 9.01 -12.69 -6.33
C LYS A 116 8.22 -14.01 -6.18
N LYS A 117 7.51 -14.48 -7.20
CA LYS A 117 6.75 -15.76 -7.22
C LYS A 117 5.73 -15.94 -6.07
N LEU A 118 5.44 -14.90 -5.30
CA LEU A 118 4.65 -14.97 -4.10
C LEU A 118 3.22 -14.50 -4.39
N PRO A 119 2.20 -15.26 -4.02
CA PRO A 119 0.79 -14.90 -4.24
C PRO A 119 0.30 -13.88 -3.21
N ARG A 120 1.13 -12.86 -2.90
CA ARG A 120 0.78 -11.83 -1.91
C ARG A 120 -0.22 -10.84 -2.44
N ILE A 121 -0.93 -10.19 -1.51
CA ILE A 121 -1.59 -8.91 -1.73
C ILE A 121 -0.61 -7.82 -1.28
N LEU A 122 -0.28 -6.90 -2.19
CA LEU A 122 0.44 -5.68 -1.91
C LEU A 122 -0.57 -4.54 -1.77
N CYS A 123 -0.65 -3.97 -0.59
CA CYS A 123 -1.50 -2.81 -0.30
C CYS A 123 -0.66 -1.54 -0.40
N ILE A 124 -1.14 -0.52 -1.10
CA ILE A 124 -0.47 0.78 -1.19
C ILE A 124 -1.52 1.88 -1.05
N TYR A 125 -1.26 2.79 -0.11
CA TYR A 125 -1.99 4.04 0.00
C TYR A 125 -1.60 4.98 -1.14
N GLN A 126 -2.59 5.61 -1.78
CA GLN A 126 -2.40 6.51 -2.90
C GLN A 126 -3.08 7.85 -2.64
N HIS A 127 -2.31 8.90 -2.47
CA HIS A 127 -2.81 10.27 -2.46
C HIS A 127 -3.02 10.77 -3.90
N VAL A 128 -4.14 11.44 -4.17
CA VAL A 128 -4.53 11.78 -5.54
C VAL A 128 -4.21 13.24 -5.92
N GLY A 129 -4.08 14.11 -4.93
CA GLY A 129 -3.81 15.53 -5.18
C GLY A 129 -5.01 16.24 -5.81
N ARG A 130 -4.81 16.88 -6.98
CA ARG A 130 -5.83 17.65 -7.68
C ARG A 130 -6.57 16.87 -8.78
N GLU A 131 -6.14 15.65 -9.06
CA GLU A 131 -6.80 14.79 -10.07
C GLU A 131 -8.05 14.12 -9.48
N LYS A 132 -8.92 13.59 -10.36
CA LYS A 132 -9.94 12.65 -9.92
C LYS A 132 -9.30 11.30 -9.56
N THR A 133 -9.73 10.72 -8.47
CA THR A 133 -9.13 9.47 -7.93
C THR A 133 -9.10 8.36 -8.98
N ARG A 134 -10.21 8.13 -9.68
CA ARG A 134 -10.31 7.11 -10.72
C ARG A 134 -9.33 7.35 -11.88
N GLU A 135 -9.14 8.58 -12.30
CA GLU A 135 -8.20 8.95 -13.36
C GLU A 135 -6.75 8.69 -12.93
N ARG A 136 -6.40 9.04 -11.68
CA ARG A 136 -5.07 8.77 -11.11
C ARG A 136 -4.79 7.28 -11.03
N VAL A 137 -5.74 6.50 -10.52
CA VAL A 137 -5.60 5.04 -10.43
C VAL A 137 -5.44 4.44 -11.81
N ASN A 138 -6.24 4.85 -12.80
CA ASN A 138 -6.11 4.37 -14.17
C ASN A 138 -4.73 4.61 -14.76
N LYS A 139 -4.15 5.81 -14.59
CA LYS A 139 -2.76 6.10 -15.03
C LYS A 139 -1.73 5.17 -14.39
N ILE A 140 -1.90 4.85 -13.10
CA ILE A 140 -1.02 3.92 -12.39
C ILE A 140 -1.16 2.50 -12.97
N ILE A 141 -2.39 2.04 -13.21
CA ILE A 141 -2.64 0.72 -13.80
C ILE A 141 -2.04 0.61 -15.20
N MET A 142 -2.19 1.65 -16.02
CA MET A 142 -1.56 1.68 -17.35
C MET A 142 -0.04 1.58 -17.26
N ALA A 143 0.60 2.34 -16.36
CA ALA A 143 2.05 2.26 -16.16
C ALA A 143 2.51 0.89 -15.62
N LEU A 144 1.70 0.25 -14.77
CA LEU A 144 1.97 -1.11 -14.30
C LEU A 144 1.85 -2.14 -15.45
N ALA A 145 0.94 -1.93 -16.40
CA ALA A 145 0.72 -2.84 -17.52
C ALA A 145 1.84 -2.81 -18.57
N GLU A 146 2.73 -1.80 -18.56
CA GLU A 146 3.91 -1.74 -19.44
C GLU A 146 4.95 -2.83 -19.12
N PHE A 147 4.86 -3.45 -17.95
CA PHE A 147 5.74 -4.54 -17.55
C PHE A 147 5.17 -5.89 -17.95
N SER A 148 6.03 -6.89 -18.17
CA SER A 148 5.65 -8.23 -18.63
C SER A 148 4.81 -9.04 -17.63
N THR A 149 4.88 -8.70 -16.34
CA THR A 149 4.12 -9.41 -15.31
C THR A 149 2.73 -8.80 -15.18
N ARG A 150 1.70 -9.60 -15.46
CA ARG A 150 0.30 -9.18 -15.26
C ARG A 150 0.01 -8.98 -13.78
N ILE A 151 -0.50 -7.80 -13.44
CA ILE A 151 -0.93 -7.41 -12.10
C ILE A 151 -2.44 -7.17 -12.14
N TYR A 152 -3.15 -7.78 -11.20
CA TYR A 152 -4.56 -7.51 -10.93
C TYR A 152 -4.65 -6.51 -9.80
N CYS A 153 -5.60 -5.57 -9.86
CA CYS A 153 -5.77 -4.55 -8.85
C CYS A 153 -7.24 -4.37 -8.49
N CYS A 154 -7.51 -4.20 -7.19
CA CYS A 154 -8.75 -3.65 -6.68
C CYS A 154 -8.43 -2.34 -5.98
N SER A 155 -9.17 -1.28 -6.28
CA SER A 155 -9.05 0.01 -5.57
C SER A 155 -10.28 0.28 -4.72
N TYR A 156 -10.05 0.74 -3.48
CA TYR A 156 -11.08 1.35 -2.63
C TYR A 156 -10.84 2.85 -2.55
N GLU A 157 -11.80 3.64 -3.05
CA GLU A 157 -11.59 5.03 -3.43
C GLU A 157 -12.45 6.00 -2.61
N THR A 158 -11.82 7.12 -2.23
CA THR A 158 -12.47 8.34 -1.75
C THR A 158 -12.20 9.47 -2.76
N PRO A 159 -12.75 10.67 -2.61
CA PRO A 159 -12.44 11.79 -3.51
C PRO A 159 -10.97 12.19 -3.56
N THR A 160 -10.18 11.93 -2.52
CA THR A 160 -8.81 12.44 -2.38
C THR A 160 -7.75 11.35 -2.23
N VAL A 161 -8.15 10.12 -1.92
CA VAL A 161 -7.24 9.01 -1.68
C VAL A 161 -7.82 7.70 -2.18
N ALA A 162 -6.94 6.74 -2.48
CA ALA A 162 -7.30 5.36 -2.75
C ALA A 162 -6.41 4.41 -1.94
N MET A 163 -6.97 3.27 -1.54
CA MET A 163 -6.20 2.10 -1.14
C MET A 163 -6.16 1.15 -2.33
N LEU A 164 -4.97 0.83 -2.80
CA LEU A 164 -4.74 -0.09 -3.92
C LEU A 164 -4.33 -1.45 -3.35
N PHE A 165 -5.04 -2.48 -3.77
CA PHE A 165 -4.75 -3.88 -3.46
C PHE A 165 -4.31 -4.55 -4.74
N MET A 166 -3.08 -5.03 -4.81
CA MET A 166 -2.48 -5.57 -6.02
C MET A 166 -1.93 -6.97 -5.80
N SER A 167 -2.05 -7.84 -6.79
CA SER A 167 -1.48 -9.18 -6.78
C SER A 167 -1.23 -9.68 -8.20
N VAL A 168 -0.30 -10.62 -8.36
CA VAL A 168 -0.13 -11.40 -9.59
C VAL A 168 -1.15 -12.56 -9.68
N ARG A 169 -1.99 -12.74 -8.66
CA ARG A 169 -3.03 -13.75 -8.59
C ARG A 169 -4.42 -13.11 -8.58
N GLN A 170 -5.16 -13.34 -9.65
CA GLN A 170 -6.51 -12.77 -9.83
C GLN A 170 -7.46 -13.11 -8.68
N ASN A 171 -7.50 -14.38 -8.28
CA ASN A 171 -8.39 -14.84 -7.21
C ASN A 171 -8.15 -14.11 -5.87
N ARG A 172 -6.91 -13.68 -5.58
CA ARG A 172 -6.61 -12.91 -4.36
C ARG A 172 -7.27 -11.53 -4.39
N ILE A 173 -7.32 -10.91 -5.56
CA ILE A 173 -7.91 -9.56 -5.73
C ILE A 173 -9.44 -9.66 -5.84
N GLU A 174 -9.97 -10.72 -6.41
CA GLU A 174 -11.41 -10.98 -6.42
C GLU A 174 -11.98 -11.09 -5.01
N LEU A 175 -11.29 -11.75 -4.08
CA LEU A 175 -11.70 -11.81 -2.67
C LEU A 175 -11.79 -10.42 -2.02
N VAL A 176 -10.84 -9.54 -2.30
CA VAL A 176 -10.87 -8.15 -1.81
C VAL A 176 -12.05 -7.39 -2.41
N ASN A 177 -12.26 -7.53 -3.72
CA ASN A 177 -13.35 -6.86 -4.44
C ASN A 177 -14.72 -7.33 -3.94
N GLU A 178 -14.92 -8.63 -3.76
CA GLU A 178 -16.16 -9.21 -3.21
C GLU A 178 -16.42 -8.72 -1.78
N TYR A 179 -15.37 -8.69 -0.95
CA TYR A 179 -15.51 -8.16 0.41
C TYR A 179 -16.05 -6.73 0.41
N PHE A 180 -15.45 -5.84 -0.38
CA PHE A 180 -15.90 -4.44 -0.42
C PHE A 180 -17.27 -4.29 -1.08
N LYS A 181 -17.60 -5.07 -2.11
CA LYS A 181 -18.93 -5.08 -2.72
C LYS A 181 -20.01 -5.46 -1.70
N ASN A 182 -19.77 -6.51 -0.94
CA ASN A 182 -20.71 -6.95 0.10
C ASN A 182 -20.82 -5.95 1.26
N TYR A 183 -19.68 -5.39 1.69
CA TYR A 183 -19.65 -4.42 2.79
C TYR A 183 -20.33 -3.09 2.45
N LEU A 184 -20.13 -2.58 1.23
CA LEU A 184 -20.66 -1.28 0.79
C LEU A 184 -22.04 -1.39 0.11
N GLY A 185 -22.45 -2.60 -0.28
CA GLY A 185 -23.72 -2.84 -0.96
C GLY A 185 -23.88 -1.96 -2.20
N ARG A 186 -25.00 -1.25 -2.32
CA ARG A 186 -25.29 -0.35 -3.45
C ARG A 186 -24.28 0.78 -3.69
N HIS A 187 -23.48 1.13 -2.68
CA HIS A 187 -22.48 2.19 -2.78
C HIS A 187 -21.14 1.71 -3.36
N SER A 188 -21.00 0.40 -3.57
CA SER A 188 -19.73 -0.20 -4.03
C SER A 188 -19.29 0.33 -5.41
N SER A 189 -20.22 0.51 -6.34
CA SER A 189 -19.93 0.99 -7.71
C SER A 189 -19.26 2.37 -7.76
N MET A 190 -19.50 3.20 -6.75
CA MET A 190 -18.88 4.53 -6.65
C MET A 190 -17.50 4.50 -5.96
N ARG A 191 -17.21 3.44 -5.23
CA ARG A 191 -16.05 3.40 -4.30
C ARG A 191 -15.06 2.29 -4.60
N VAL A 192 -15.43 1.29 -5.38
CA VAL A 192 -14.60 0.13 -5.67
C VAL A 192 -14.47 -0.06 -7.17
N ALA A 193 -13.25 -0.31 -7.63
CA ALA A 193 -13.00 -0.73 -9.00
C ALA A 193 -12.07 -1.93 -9.05
N LEU A 194 -12.32 -2.80 -10.01
CA LEU A 194 -11.47 -3.92 -10.38
C LEU A 194 -10.80 -3.60 -11.73
N TRP A 195 -9.48 -3.81 -11.78
CA TRP A 195 -8.61 -3.47 -12.92
C TRP A 195 -7.86 -4.71 -13.41
#